data_959a9d4b65e35afd272ac0b45228f910
#
_entry.id   959a9d4b65e35afd272ac0b45228f910
#
_cell.length_a   1.000
_cell.length_b   1.000
_cell.length_c   1.000
_cell.angle_alpha   90.00
_cell.angle_beta   90.00
_cell.angle_gamma   90.00
#
_symmetry.space_group_name_H-M   'P 1'
#
loop_
_entity.id
_entity.type
_entity.pdbx_description
1 polymer ?
#
loop_
_entity_poly.entity_id
_entity_poly.type
_entity_poly.pdbx_seq_one_letter_code
_entity_poly.pdbx_strand_id
1 'polypeptide(L)'
;FMPLHDERAELAPRDIVARAIDFEMKKRGIDCVYLDISHKTKTFLKEHFPFIYARCLELGIDITRQPIPVVPAAHYTCGGIVTNLNGKTNLEHLYAIGETAHTGLHGANRLASNSLLECLIFGQAAAKDIFNQEPIPTTQLPQWDESRVSHADEEVIISHNWDELRRFMWNYVGIVRTNKRLQRAQHRIKLLHEEIHEYYSNFRVTSD
;
A
#
# COMPACT_ATOMS: atom_id res chain seq x y z
N PHE A 1 -11.74 5.31 -22.98
CA PHE A 1 -12.87 5.21 -22.03
C PHE A 1 -12.97 6.41 -21.08
N MET A 2 -11.88 7.11 -20.78
CA MET A 2 -11.87 8.24 -19.84
C MET A 2 -12.91 9.32 -20.11
N PRO A 3 -13.20 9.74 -21.38
CA PRO A 3 -14.25 10.73 -21.66
C PRO A 3 -15.67 10.32 -21.22
N LEU A 4 -15.91 9.04 -20.94
CA LEU A 4 -17.17 8.54 -20.39
C LEU A 4 -17.30 8.77 -18.87
N HIS A 5 -16.17 9.07 -18.19
CA HIS A 5 -16.09 9.21 -16.74
C HIS A 5 -15.86 10.66 -16.28
N ASP A 6 -15.14 11.47 -17.09
CA ASP A 6 -14.86 12.88 -16.78
C ASP A 6 -14.58 13.67 -18.07
N GLU A 7 -15.06 14.91 -18.14
CA GLU A 7 -14.88 15.81 -19.30
C GLU A 7 -13.40 16.11 -19.61
N ARG A 8 -12.55 16.09 -18.58
CA ARG A 8 -11.09 16.30 -18.72
C ARG A 8 -10.35 15.05 -19.20
N ALA A 9 -11.06 13.95 -19.41
CA ALA A 9 -10.51 12.68 -19.88
C ALA A 9 -9.29 12.22 -19.03
N GLU A 10 -8.16 11.92 -19.65
CA GLU A 10 -6.93 11.46 -18.99
C GLU A 10 -6.28 12.53 -18.12
N LEU A 11 -6.67 13.80 -18.25
CA LEU A 11 -6.20 14.93 -17.43
C LEU A 11 -7.07 15.17 -16.18
N ALA A 12 -8.08 14.34 -15.93
CA ALA A 12 -8.85 14.38 -14.70
C ALA A 12 -7.96 14.16 -13.46
N PRO A 13 -8.40 14.59 -12.26
CA PRO A 13 -7.70 14.27 -11.01
C PRO A 13 -7.43 12.77 -10.87
N ARG A 14 -6.28 12.42 -10.28
CA ARG A 14 -5.81 11.03 -10.26
C ARG A 14 -6.75 10.06 -9.56
N ASP A 15 -7.49 10.51 -8.57
CA ASP A 15 -8.52 9.69 -7.92
C ASP A 15 -9.68 9.34 -8.86
N ILE A 16 -10.09 10.26 -9.74
CA ILE A 16 -11.11 10.01 -10.77
C ILE A 16 -10.58 9.00 -11.79
N VAL A 17 -9.36 9.22 -12.30
CA VAL A 17 -8.73 8.30 -13.26
C VAL A 17 -8.57 6.91 -12.66
N ALA A 18 -8.10 6.79 -11.42
CA ALA A 18 -7.92 5.51 -10.75
C ALA A 18 -9.25 4.76 -10.57
N ARG A 19 -10.33 5.45 -10.17
CA ARG A 19 -11.66 4.85 -10.05
C ARG A 19 -12.23 4.42 -11.39
N ALA A 20 -12.02 5.22 -12.45
CA ALA A 20 -12.46 4.89 -13.80
C ALA A 20 -11.75 3.64 -14.33
N ILE A 21 -10.43 3.54 -14.15
CA ILE A 21 -9.65 2.35 -14.52
C ILE A 21 -10.13 1.13 -13.75
N ASP A 22 -10.26 1.20 -12.42
CA ASP A 22 -10.75 0.10 -11.59
C ASP A 22 -12.13 -0.39 -12.03
N PHE A 23 -13.02 0.56 -12.36
CA PHE A 23 -14.35 0.24 -12.89
C PHE A 23 -14.29 -0.50 -14.23
N GLU A 24 -13.52 0.00 -15.20
CA GLU A 24 -13.41 -0.62 -16.52
C GLU A 24 -12.73 -1.99 -16.45
N MET A 25 -11.69 -2.15 -15.63
CA MET A 25 -11.03 -3.44 -15.42
C MET A 25 -12.00 -4.48 -14.85
N LYS A 26 -12.74 -4.15 -13.79
CA LYS A 26 -13.69 -5.06 -13.15
C LYS A 26 -14.90 -5.35 -14.02
N LYS A 27 -15.41 -4.37 -14.76
CA LYS A 27 -16.52 -4.52 -15.69
C LYS A 27 -16.18 -5.49 -16.83
N ARG A 28 -14.93 -5.44 -17.31
CA ARG A 28 -14.48 -6.25 -18.47
C ARG A 28 -13.78 -7.54 -18.07
N GLY A 29 -13.45 -7.72 -16.80
CA GLY A 29 -12.69 -8.88 -16.31
C GLY A 29 -11.26 -8.93 -16.85
N ILE A 30 -10.60 -7.74 -16.98
CA ILE A 30 -9.22 -7.60 -17.47
C ILE A 30 -8.28 -7.22 -16.34
N ASP A 31 -7.02 -7.63 -16.46
CA ASP A 31 -6.00 -7.43 -15.42
C ASP A 31 -5.30 -6.07 -15.52
N CYS A 32 -5.40 -5.37 -16.64
CA CYS A 32 -4.81 -4.05 -16.84
C CYS A 32 -5.58 -3.24 -17.90
N VAL A 33 -5.33 -1.94 -17.96
CA VAL A 33 -5.64 -1.08 -19.09
C VAL A 33 -4.34 -0.60 -19.75
N TYR A 34 -4.44 0.06 -20.90
CA TYR A 34 -3.28 0.44 -21.67
C TYR A 34 -3.16 1.97 -21.77
N LEU A 35 -1.96 2.47 -21.46
CA LEU A 35 -1.58 3.86 -21.68
C LEU A 35 -0.79 3.96 -22.97
N ASP A 36 -1.38 4.61 -23.98
CA ASP A 36 -0.79 4.77 -25.30
C ASP A 36 -0.28 6.19 -25.53
N ILE A 37 1.02 6.29 -25.82
CA ILE A 37 1.70 7.54 -26.18
C ILE A 37 2.46 7.39 -27.52
N SER A 38 2.24 6.30 -28.26
CA SER A 38 2.93 5.98 -29.49
C SER A 38 2.70 7.00 -30.63
N HIS A 39 1.69 7.87 -30.48
CA HIS A 39 1.43 8.99 -31.39
C HIS A 39 2.49 10.11 -31.30
N LYS A 40 3.36 10.10 -30.29
CA LYS A 40 4.47 11.06 -30.15
C LYS A 40 5.76 10.50 -30.75
N THR A 41 6.63 11.43 -31.20
CA THR A 41 7.93 11.04 -31.77
C THR A 41 8.87 10.45 -30.68
N LYS A 42 9.79 9.59 -31.10
CA LYS A 42 10.81 9.01 -30.22
C LYS A 42 11.64 10.09 -29.51
N THR A 43 11.96 11.18 -30.21
CA THR A 43 12.70 12.31 -29.65
C THR A 43 11.92 12.94 -28.52
N PHE A 44 10.64 13.25 -28.74
CA PHE A 44 9.75 13.78 -27.71
C PHE A 44 9.71 12.88 -26.47
N LEU A 45 9.55 11.57 -26.65
CA LEU A 45 9.45 10.62 -25.53
C LEU A 45 10.74 10.56 -24.71
N LYS A 46 11.92 10.61 -25.34
CA LYS A 46 13.21 10.62 -24.67
C LYS A 46 13.48 11.91 -23.91
N GLU A 47 13.06 13.04 -24.43
CA GLU A 47 13.24 14.36 -23.80
C GLU A 47 12.29 14.58 -22.62
N HIS A 48 11.02 14.21 -22.76
CA HIS A 48 9.98 14.50 -21.78
C HIS A 48 9.79 13.39 -20.74
N PHE A 49 10.07 12.13 -21.11
CA PHE A 49 9.85 10.95 -20.26
C PHE A 49 11.06 10.01 -20.25
N PRO A 50 12.30 10.51 -20.01
CA PRO A 50 13.53 9.70 -20.13
C PRO A 50 13.52 8.45 -19.24
N PHE A 51 13.09 8.57 -17.99
CA PHE A 51 13.04 7.46 -17.03
C PHE A 51 12.00 6.41 -17.44
N ILE A 52 10.78 6.81 -17.80
CA ILE A 52 9.72 5.89 -18.22
C ILE A 52 10.15 5.18 -19.50
N TYR A 53 10.73 5.92 -20.47
CA TYR A 53 11.23 5.36 -21.72
C TYR A 53 12.29 4.27 -21.47
N ALA A 54 13.31 4.57 -20.66
CA ALA A 54 14.38 3.63 -20.34
C ALA A 54 13.84 2.40 -19.60
N ARG A 55 13.01 2.62 -18.59
CA ARG A 55 12.46 1.54 -17.77
C ARG A 55 11.54 0.61 -18.56
N CYS A 56 10.70 1.15 -19.43
CA CYS A 56 9.86 0.33 -20.30
C CYS A 56 10.69 -0.52 -21.27
N LEU A 57 11.76 0.05 -21.85
CA LEU A 57 12.68 -0.71 -22.71
C LEU A 57 13.38 -1.85 -21.99
N GLU A 58 13.84 -1.65 -20.75
CA GLU A 58 14.42 -2.72 -19.93
C GLU A 58 13.44 -3.87 -19.71
N LEU A 59 12.15 -3.59 -19.64
CA LEU A 59 11.08 -4.57 -19.49
C LEU A 59 10.57 -5.11 -20.84
N GLY A 60 11.24 -4.80 -21.95
CA GLY A 60 10.85 -5.24 -23.28
C GLY A 60 9.69 -4.47 -23.92
N ILE A 61 9.30 -3.32 -23.35
CA ILE A 61 8.21 -2.49 -23.84
C ILE A 61 8.77 -1.27 -24.58
N ASP A 62 8.67 -1.25 -25.90
CA ASP A 62 9.00 -0.05 -26.70
C ASP A 62 7.79 0.87 -26.81
N ILE A 63 7.71 1.88 -25.95
CA ILE A 63 6.60 2.83 -25.88
C ILE A 63 6.43 3.70 -27.13
N THR A 64 7.37 3.64 -28.08
CA THR A 64 7.22 4.27 -29.40
C THR A 64 6.34 3.46 -30.36
N ARG A 65 6.05 2.21 -30.03
CA ARG A 65 5.37 1.24 -30.89
C ARG A 65 4.21 0.52 -30.23
N GLN A 66 4.22 0.44 -28.91
CA GLN A 66 3.22 -0.32 -28.17
C GLN A 66 2.82 0.42 -26.89
N PRO A 67 1.58 0.24 -26.44
CA PRO A 67 1.09 0.87 -25.22
C PRO A 67 1.67 0.20 -23.98
N ILE A 68 1.70 0.94 -22.88
CA ILE A 68 2.16 0.48 -21.56
C ILE A 68 0.97 -0.15 -20.82
N PRO A 69 1.07 -1.40 -20.33
CA PRO A 69 0.07 -1.94 -19.43
C PRO A 69 0.14 -1.22 -18.07
N VAL A 70 -1.00 -0.73 -17.61
CA VAL A 70 -1.09 0.03 -16.36
C VAL A 70 -2.27 -0.42 -15.52
N VAL A 71 -2.09 -0.38 -14.21
CA VAL A 71 -3.12 -0.61 -13.21
C VAL A 71 -3.06 0.51 -12.17
N PRO A 72 -4.17 0.91 -11.55
CA PRO A 72 -4.10 1.75 -10.38
C PRO A 72 -3.54 0.93 -9.22
N ALA A 73 -2.79 1.55 -8.34
CA ALA A 73 -2.22 0.89 -7.16
C ALA A 73 -2.60 1.65 -5.89
N ALA A 74 -2.66 0.94 -4.75
CA ALA A 74 -2.64 1.58 -3.45
C ALA A 74 -1.35 2.40 -3.33
N HIS A 75 -1.47 3.64 -2.85
CA HIS A 75 -0.33 4.57 -2.84
C HIS A 75 0.05 5.00 -1.42
N TYR A 76 -0.89 5.52 -0.65
CA TYR A 76 -0.64 6.06 0.68
C TYR A 76 -1.78 5.68 1.64
N THR A 77 -1.42 5.28 2.85
CA THR A 77 -2.38 4.71 3.81
C THR A 77 -3.40 5.74 4.29
N CYS A 78 -3.04 7.01 4.46
CA CYS A 78 -3.83 8.11 5.02
C CYS A 78 -4.34 7.87 6.44
N GLY A 79 -4.31 6.66 6.92
CA GLY A 79 -4.64 6.21 8.27
C GLY A 79 -3.40 5.69 9.00
N GLY A 80 -3.57 5.11 10.17
CA GLY A 80 -2.48 4.55 10.94
C GLY A 80 -2.69 4.67 12.44
N ILE A 81 -1.60 4.63 13.19
CA ILE A 81 -1.58 4.78 14.64
C ILE A 81 -1.93 6.22 15.00
N VAL A 82 -2.99 6.41 15.80
CA VAL A 82 -3.41 7.74 16.25
C VAL A 82 -2.33 8.36 17.14
N THR A 83 -1.91 9.58 16.81
CA THR A 83 -0.89 10.33 17.53
C THR A 83 -1.32 11.75 17.80
N ASN A 84 -0.69 12.39 18.81
CA ASN A 84 -0.78 13.82 19.01
C ASN A 84 0.20 14.58 18.11
N LEU A 85 0.30 15.91 18.27
CA LEU A 85 1.19 16.77 17.48
C LEU A 85 2.69 16.51 17.72
N ASN A 86 3.06 15.77 18.76
CA ASN A 86 4.43 15.33 19.02
C ASN A 86 4.71 13.90 18.51
N GLY A 87 3.78 13.29 17.79
CA GLY A 87 3.91 11.90 17.34
C GLY A 87 3.71 10.86 18.45
N LYS A 88 3.32 11.27 19.67
CA LYS A 88 3.10 10.37 20.80
C LYS A 88 1.76 9.68 20.70
N THR A 89 1.73 8.36 20.95
CA THR A 89 0.52 7.55 20.97
C THR A 89 -0.17 7.61 22.33
N ASN A 90 -1.26 6.88 22.50
CA ASN A 90 -1.93 6.68 23.81
C ASN A 90 -1.22 5.66 24.70
N LEU A 91 -0.20 4.96 24.20
CA LEU A 91 0.67 4.11 25.00
C LEU A 91 1.89 4.90 25.46
N GLU A 92 2.26 4.78 26.72
CA GLU A 92 3.43 5.43 27.25
C GLU A 92 4.70 5.01 26.52
N HIS A 93 5.58 5.97 26.24
CA HIS A 93 6.87 5.78 25.57
C HIS A 93 6.80 5.22 24.14
N LEU A 94 5.61 5.18 23.53
CA LEU A 94 5.43 4.76 22.14
C LEU A 94 5.11 5.97 21.25
N TYR A 95 5.88 6.12 20.18
CA TYR A 95 5.72 7.16 19.17
C TYR A 95 5.48 6.53 17.80
N ALA A 96 4.72 7.21 16.96
CA ALA A 96 4.57 6.88 15.55
C ALA A 96 4.64 8.16 14.72
N ILE A 97 5.41 8.13 13.63
CA ILE A 97 5.62 9.27 12.73
C ILE A 97 5.58 8.82 11.28
N GLY A 98 5.32 9.77 10.37
CA GLY A 98 5.25 9.49 8.93
C GLY A 98 4.02 8.67 8.54
N GLU A 99 4.13 7.89 7.49
CA GLU A 99 3.00 7.16 6.89
C GLU A 99 2.29 6.18 7.85
N THR A 100 2.99 5.65 8.83
CA THR A 100 2.42 4.76 9.84
C THR A 100 1.54 5.46 10.86
N ALA A 101 1.64 6.80 10.96
CA ALA A 101 0.88 7.61 11.91
C ALA A 101 -0.42 8.13 11.29
N HIS A 102 -1.45 8.25 12.12
CA HIS A 102 -2.66 8.99 11.80
C HIS A 102 -2.68 10.30 12.59
N THR A 103 -2.15 11.35 11.98
CA THR A 103 -2.16 12.72 12.53
C THR A 103 -3.43 13.50 12.18
N GLY A 104 -4.23 12.97 11.24
CA GLY A 104 -5.40 13.65 10.66
C GLY A 104 -5.08 14.61 9.51
N LEU A 105 -3.80 14.88 9.23
CA LEU A 105 -3.35 15.82 8.20
C LEU A 105 -3.91 15.50 6.80
N HIS A 106 -3.96 14.22 6.45
CA HIS A 106 -4.31 13.80 5.09
C HIS A 106 -5.80 13.58 4.86
N GLY A 107 -6.61 13.50 5.90
CA GLY A 107 -8.03 13.16 5.76
C GLY A 107 -8.21 11.83 5.01
N ALA A 108 -9.11 11.81 4.03
CA ALA A 108 -9.37 10.62 3.22
C ALA A 108 -8.48 10.50 1.97
N ASN A 109 -7.76 11.57 1.61
CA ASN A 109 -6.93 11.60 0.39
C ASN A 109 -5.77 12.59 0.55
N ARG A 110 -4.56 12.08 0.56
CA ARG A 110 -3.35 12.86 0.76
C ARG A 110 -3.08 13.85 -0.38
N LEU A 111 -2.79 15.10 -0.04
CA LEU A 111 -2.23 16.05 -1.00
C LEU A 111 -0.76 15.66 -1.30
N ALA A 112 -0.43 15.67 -2.60
CA ALA A 112 0.91 15.36 -3.07
C ALA A 112 1.98 16.19 -2.35
N SER A 113 3.15 15.60 -2.09
CA SER A 113 4.32 16.18 -1.40
C SER A 113 4.19 16.40 0.11
N ASN A 114 3.00 16.28 0.71
CA ASN A 114 2.83 16.49 2.15
C ASN A 114 3.43 15.35 3.00
N SER A 115 3.61 14.14 2.44
CA SER A 115 4.15 12.99 3.18
C SER A 115 5.55 13.26 3.75
N LEU A 116 6.47 13.79 2.92
CA LEU A 116 7.83 14.08 3.35
C LEU A 116 7.87 15.21 4.39
N LEU A 117 7.02 16.23 4.22
CA LEU A 117 6.90 17.31 5.20
C LEU A 117 6.36 16.80 6.53
N GLU A 118 5.38 15.92 6.51
CA GLU A 118 4.86 15.26 7.71
C GLU A 118 5.96 14.47 8.43
N CYS A 119 6.71 13.63 7.72
CA CYS A 119 7.82 12.87 8.30
C CYS A 119 8.85 13.79 8.99
N LEU A 120 9.25 14.88 8.35
CA LEU A 120 10.23 15.81 8.89
C LEU A 120 9.71 16.56 10.13
N ILE A 121 8.52 17.13 10.05
CA ILE A 121 7.94 17.94 11.14
C ILE A 121 7.65 17.08 12.36
N PHE A 122 6.95 15.96 12.18
CA PHE A 122 6.61 15.08 13.31
C PHE A 122 7.83 14.33 13.84
N GLY A 123 8.81 13.98 12.97
CA GLY A 123 10.10 13.45 13.42
C GLY A 123 10.85 14.41 14.34
N GLN A 124 10.91 15.69 13.98
CA GLN A 124 11.52 16.72 14.83
C GLN A 124 10.73 16.94 16.12
N ALA A 125 9.40 16.96 16.06
CA ALA A 125 8.55 17.16 17.23
C ALA A 125 8.70 15.98 18.22
N ALA A 126 8.69 14.74 17.72
CA ALA A 126 8.90 13.55 18.53
C ALA A 126 10.29 13.53 19.18
N ALA A 127 11.33 13.86 18.43
CA ALA A 127 12.69 13.94 18.96
C ALA A 127 12.82 14.97 20.11
N LYS A 128 12.20 16.14 19.97
CA LYS A 128 12.17 17.15 21.04
C LYS A 128 11.41 16.68 22.27
N ASP A 129 10.26 16.02 22.07
CA ASP A 129 9.46 15.50 23.18
C ASP A 129 10.21 14.41 23.93
N ILE A 130 10.84 13.47 23.22
CA ILE A 130 11.65 12.40 23.80
C ILE A 130 12.86 12.95 24.56
N PHE A 131 13.55 13.94 24.01
CA PHE A 131 14.72 14.55 24.64
C PHE A 131 14.40 15.23 25.97
N ASN A 132 13.19 15.75 26.12
CA ASN A 132 12.72 16.42 27.34
C ASN A 132 12.12 15.44 28.38
N GLN A 133 12.09 14.13 28.10
CA GLN A 133 11.59 13.13 29.06
C GLN A 133 12.70 12.66 29.99
N GLU A 134 12.30 12.28 31.20
CA GLU A 134 13.22 11.63 32.13
C GLU A 134 13.68 10.26 31.57
N PRO A 135 14.94 9.90 31.75
CA PRO A 135 15.45 8.61 31.31
C PRO A 135 14.66 7.43 31.92
N ILE A 136 14.21 6.53 31.08
CA ILE A 136 13.52 5.32 31.54
C ILE A 136 14.56 4.31 32.02
N PRO A 137 14.35 3.67 33.19
CA PRO A 137 15.22 2.57 33.60
C PRO A 137 15.23 1.47 32.56
N THR A 138 16.42 0.95 32.24
CA THR A 138 16.57 -0.18 31.35
C THR A 138 15.88 -1.40 31.93
N THR A 139 14.85 -1.89 31.24
CA THR A 139 14.16 -3.13 31.59
C THR A 139 14.85 -4.30 30.90
N GLN A 140 15.14 -5.35 31.64
CA GLN A 140 15.67 -6.57 31.05
C GLN A 140 14.57 -7.25 30.22
N LEU A 141 14.79 -7.36 28.93
CA LEU A 141 13.85 -8.02 28.03
C LEU A 141 13.89 -9.54 28.25
N PRO A 142 12.74 -10.22 28.21
CA PRO A 142 12.71 -11.68 28.24
C PRO A 142 13.45 -12.24 27.02
N GLN A 143 14.14 -13.37 27.20
CA GLN A 143 14.74 -14.08 26.08
C GLN A 143 13.63 -14.75 25.25
N TRP A 144 13.86 -14.84 23.95
CA TRP A 144 12.98 -15.58 23.06
C TRP A 144 12.97 -17.07 23.42
N ASP A 145 11.79 -17.65 23.60
CA ASP A 145 11.60 -19.07 23.90
C ASP A 145 11.18 -19.83 22.64
N GLU A 146 12.09 -20.62 22.09
CA GLU A 146 11.87 -21.45 20.90
C GLU A 146 11.28 -22.84 21.20
N SER A 147 10.96 -23.15 22.46
CA SER A 147 10.56 -24.50 22.87
C SER A 147 9.27 -25.02 22.22
N ARG A 148 8.44 -24.11 21.72
CA ARG A 148 7.16 -24.44 21.05
C ARG A 148 7.22 -24.39 19.53
N VAL A 149 8.40 -24.23 18.97
CA VAL A 149 8.57 -23.93 17.56
C VAL A 149 8.98 -25.19 16.80
N SER A 150 8.18 -25.64 15.84
CA SER A 150 8.48 -26.78 14.96
C SER A 150 8.73 -26.32 13.51
N HIS A 151 9.33 -27.19 12.69
CA HIS A 151 9.43 -26.93 11.25
C HIS A 151 8.04 -26.95 10.62
N ALA A 152 7.83 -26.08 9.63
CA ALA A 152 6.62 -26.09 8.81
C ALA A 152 6.55 -27.38 7.98
N ASP A 153 5.44 -28.09 8.04
CA ASP A 153 5.25 -29.32 7.24
C ASP A 153 4.92 -29.00 5.77
N GLU A 154 4.38 -27.81 5.49
CA GLU A 154 4.01 -27.39 4.13
C GLU A 154 4.27 -25.89 3.89
N GLU A 155 5.23 -25.55 3.02
CA GLU A 155 5.49 -24.14 2.61
C GLU A 155 4.48 -23.62 1.58
N VAL A 156 3.79 -24.51 0.86
CA VAL A 156 2.80 -24.16 -0.19
C VAL A 156 1.64 -23.34 0.37
N ILE A 157 1.24 -23.60 1.61
CA ILE A 157 0.13 -22.91 2.28
C ILE A 157 0.43 -21.41 2.44
N ILE A 158 1.66 -21.06 2.76
CA ILE A 158 2.06 -19.66 2.99
C ILE A 158 1.92 -18.83 1.70
N SER A 159 2.49 -19.29 0.61
CA SER A 159 2.42 -18.59 -0.68
C SER A 159 1.00 -18.52 -1.22
N HIS A 160 0.21 -19.60 -1.04
CA HIS A 160 -1.20 -19.62 -1.41
C HIS A 160 -2.03 -18.59 -0.63
N ASN A 161 -1.90 -18.55 0.70
CA ASN A 161 -2.61 -17.61 1.55
C ASN A 161 -2.24 -16.15 1.23
N TRP A 162 -0.97 -15.88 0.90
CA TRP A 162 -0.52 -14.57 0.45
C TRP A 162 -1.15 -14.15 -0.88
N ASP A 163 -1.19 -15.03 -1.85
CA ASP A 163 -1.79 -14.73 -3.15
C ASP A 163 -3.30 -14.55 -3.05
N GLU A 164 -3.97 -15.38 -2.28
CA GLU A 164 -5.39 -15.24 -2.03
C GLU A 164 -5.71 -13.93 -1.31
N LEU A 165 -4.97 -13.60 -0.24
CA LEU A 165 -5.15 -12.37 0.51
C LEU A 165 -4.97 -11.13 -0.38
N ARG A 166 -3.90 -11.08 -1.18
CA ARG A 166 -3.64 -9.95 -2.09
C ARG A 166 -4.75 -9.76 -3.12
N ARG A 167 -5.16 -10.82 -3.82
CA ARG A 167 -6.24 -10.78 -4.82
C ARG A 167 -7.56 -10.37 -4.21
N PHE A 168 -7.84 -10.90 -3.06
CA PHE A 168 -9.06 -10.65 -2.33
C PHE A 168 -9.12 -9.21 -1.81
N MET A 169 -8.06 -8.71 -1.19
CA MET A 169 -7.97 -7.31 -0.75
C MET A 169 -8.07 -6.35 -1.94
N TRP A 170 -7.41 -6.66 -3.05
CA TRP A 170 -7.52 -5.88 -4.29
C TRP A 170 -8.97 -5.79 -4.80
N ASN A 171 -9.68 -6.91 -4.84
CA ASN A 171 -11.02 -6.98 -5.43
C ASN A 171 -12.11 -6.38 -4.56
N TYR A 172 -12.01 -6.52 -3.23
CA TYR A 172 -13.09 -6.18 -2.31
C TYR A 172 -12.78 -5.00 -1.37
N VAL A 173 -11.51 -4.75 -1.06
CA VAL A 173 -11.06 -3.69 -0.14
C VAL A 173 -10.18 -2.65 -0.85
N GLY A 174 -10.03 -2.75 -2.17
CA GLY A 174 -9.22 -1.88 -2.99
C GLY A 174 -9.81 -0.46 -3.18
N ILE A 175 -9.71 0.07 -4.41
CA ILE A 175 -10.02 1.46 -4.73
C ILE A 175 -11.50 1.80 -4.52
N VAL A 176 -12.42 0.91 -4.95
CA VAL A 176 -13.87 1.09 -4.78
C VAL A 176 -14.42 0.07 -3.81
N ARG A 177 -14.96 0.55 -2.68
CA ARG A 177 -15.51 -0.25 -1.58
C ARG A 177 -17.00 -0.04 -1.45
N THR A 178 -17.75 -1.12 -1.18
CA THR A 178 -19.17 -1.09 -0.82
C THR A 178 -19.37 -1.94 0.42
N ASN A 179 -20.44 -1.72 1.17
CA ASN A 179 -20.74 -2.50 2.37
C ASN A 179 -20.77 -4.01 2.07
N LYS A 180 -21.37 -4.42 0.93
CA LYS A 180 -21.42 -5.83 0.52
C LYS A 180 -20.03 -6.40 0.24
N ARG A 181 -19.14 -5.63 -0.39
CA ARG A 181 -17.76 -6.03 -0.63
C ARG A 181 -16.99 -6.17 0.68
N LEU A 182 -17.11 -5.19 1.57
CA LEU A 182 -16.46 -5.21 2.88
C LEU A 182 -16.94 -6.37 3.77
N GLN A 183 -18.25 -6.66 3.79
CA GLN A 183 -18.77 -7.82 4.51
C GLN A 183 -18.23 -9.15 3.98
N ARG A 184 -18.13 -9.28 2.65
CA ARG A 184 -17.50 -10.46 2.03
C ARG A 184 -16.03 -10.57 2.39
N ALA A 185 -15.33 -9.42 2.40
CA ALA A 185 -13.95 -9.34 2.84
C ALA A 185 -13.78 -9.79 4.28
N GLN A 186 -14.55 -9.25 5.18
CA GLN A 186 -14.50 -9.60 6.60
C GLN A 186 -14.71 -11.11 6.82
N HIS A 187 -15.68 -11.69 6.12
CA HIS A 187 -15.94 -13.14 6.24
C HIS A 187 -14.74 -13.97 5.77
N ARG A 188 -14.13 -13.60 4.64
CA ARG A 188 -12.98 -14.35 4.10
C ARG A 188 -11.72 -14.18 4.94
N ILE A 189 -11.45 -12.96 5.42
CA ILE A 189 -10.31 -12.69 6.30
C ILE A 189 -10.42 -13.51 7.59
N LYS A 190 -11.64 -13.67 8.12
CA LYS A 190 -11.84 -14.49 9.32
C LYS A 190 -11.45 -15.96 9.08
N LEU A 191 -11.86 -16.53 7.95
CA LEU A 191 -11.47 -17.91 7.58
C LEU A 191 -9.95 -18.04 7.44
N LEU A 192 -9.32 -17.15 6.66
CA LEU A 192 -7.86 -17.15 6.51
C LEU A 192 -7.12 -16.98 7.85
N HIS A 193 -7.65 -16.14 8.74
CA HIS A 193 -7.07 -15.96 10.07
C HIS A 193 -7.15 -17.23 10.92
N GLU A 194 -8.25 -17.96 10.85
CA GLU A 194 -8.42 -19.24 11.54
C GLU A 194 -7.42 -20.29 10.98
N GLU A 195 -7.28 -20.41 9.66
CA GLU A 195 -6.31 -21.28 9.01
C GLU A 195 -4.85 -20.93 9.36
N ILE A 196 -4.51 -19.64 9.34
CA ILE A 196 -3.18 -19.15 9.72
C ILE A 196 -2.91 -19.45 11.20
N HIS A 197 -3.89 -19.25 12.07
CA HIS A 197 -3.73 -19.51 13.52
C HIS A 197 -3.49 -21.00 13.78
N GLU A 198 -4.21 -21.89 13.11
CA GLU A 198 -4.01 -23.33 13.19
C GLU A 198 -2.60 -23.71 12.71
N TYR A 199 -2.18 -23.18 11.56
CA TYR A 199 -0.85 -23.42 11.01
C TYR A 199 0.27 -22.93 11.94
N TYR A 200 0.16 -21.71 12.47
CA TYR A 200 1.16 -21.11 13.36
C TYR A 200 1.17 -21.73 14.78
N SER A 201 0.19 -22.51 15.16
CA SER A 201 0.22 -23.21 16.45
C SER A 201 1.39 -24.20 16.57
N ASN A 202 1.96 -24.62 15.42
CA ASN A 202 3.06 -25.57 15.30
C ASN A 202 4.20 -25.09 14.40
N PHE A 203 4.39 -23.78 14.24
CA PHE A 203 5.30 -23.20 13.25
C PHE A 203 6.54 -22.59 13.85
N ARG A 204 7.70 -22.71 13.16
CA ARG A 204 8.95 -22.03 13.49
C ARG A 204 9.00 -20.69 12.76
N VAL A 205 9.14 -19.58 13.52
CA VAL A 205 9.38 -18.26 12.94
C VAL A 205 10.81 -18.22 12.39
N THR A 206 10.93 -18.08 11.07
CA THR A 206 12.20 -17.85 10.38
C THR A 206 12.31 -16.38 9.96
N SER A 207 13.52 -15.96 9.59
CA SER A 207 13.78 -14.57 9.14
C SER A 207 13.36 -14.32 7.67
N ASP A 208 12.89 -15.33 6.96
CA ASP A 208 12.55 -15.26 5.55
C ASP A 208 11.08 -14.92 5.31
#